data_167ecec525d1a4c380e17e166b31d6ee
#
_entry.id   167ecec525d1a4c380e17e166b31d6ee
#
_cell.length_a   1.000
_cell.length_b   1.000
_cell.length_c   1.000
_cell.angle_alpha   90.00
_cell.angle_beta   90.00
_cell.angle_gamma   90.00
#
_symmetry.space_group_name_H-M   'P 1'
#
loop_
_entity.id
_entity.type
_entity.pdbx_description
1 polymer ?
#
loop_
_entity_poly.entity_id
_entity_poly.type
_entity_poly.pdbx_seq_one_letter_code
_entity_poly.pdbx_strand_id
1 'polypeptide(L)'
;LDDKDTIVFIEFKNGASIKKYELWKKIYDSVLIFNDLSHSLISETREKLEYILVYNEDKIQDNNGQQNNHNSKNRDEIGKQLGKLSNEEYIKFDLKQFVNYLFKSVHTYTKEEFEKNFIEKYCCNN
;
A
#
# COMPACT_ATOMS: atom_id res chain seq x y z
N LEU A 1 11.67 -15.46 -13.61
CA LEU A 1 10.25 -15.36 -13.20
C LEU A 1 9.35 -15.77 -14.35
N ASP A 2 8.42 -16.66 -14.07
CA ASP A 2 7.39 -17.06 -15.01
C ASP A 2 6.47 -15.86 -15.32
N ASP A 3 6.01 -15.75 -16.56
CA ASP A 3 5.15 -14.64 -17.00
C ASP A 3 3.82 -14.55 -16.23
N LYS A 4 3.42 -15.62 -15.56
CA LYS A 4 2.16 -15.69 -14.80
C LYS A 4 2.32 -15.42 -13.31
N ASP A 5 3.54 -15.25 -12.81
CA ASP A 5 3.76 -15.07 -11.38
C ASP A 5 3.40 -13.65 -10.95
N THR A 6 2.58 -13.54 -9.94
CA THR A 6 2.34 -12.30 -9.22
C THR A 6 3.02 -12.40 -7.85
N ILE A 7 3.82 -11.40 -7.54
CA ILE A 7 4.57 -11.34 -6.28
C ILE A 7 4.02 -10.17 -5.47
N VAL A 8 3.68 -10.43 -4.22
CA VAL A 8 3.07 -9.41 -3.35
C VAL A 8 4.02 -9.07 -2.22
N PHE A 9 4.37 -7.79 -2.11
CA PHE A 9 5.09 -7.25 -0.96
C PHE A 9 4.07 -6.74 0.04
N ILE A 10 4.14 -7.22 1.29
CA ILE A 10 3.21 -6.83 2.33
C ILE A 10 3.99 -6.22 3.49
N GLU A 11 3.67 -5.00 3.85
CA GLU A 11 4.23 -4.30 5.01
C GLU A 11 3.14 -4.08 6.04
N PHE A 12 3.40 -4.46 7.29
CA PHE A 12 2.50 -4.22 8.41
C PHE A 12 3.02 -3.09 9.28
N LYS A 13 2.21 -2.07 9.48
CA LYS A 13 2.51 -0.92 10.34
C LYS A 13 1.47 -0.80 11.43
N ASN A 14 1.87 -1.10 12.66
CA ASN A 14 0.99 -1.02 13.83
C ASN A 14 1.26 0.24 14.69
N GLY A 15 2.21 1.07 14.29
CA GLY A 15 2.56 2.28 15.01
C GLY A 15 1.57 3.42 14.79
N ALA A 16 1.57 4.35 15.73
CA ALA A 16 0.73 5.55 15.68
C ALA A 16 1.20 6.57 14.64
N SER A 17 2.46 6.51 14.23
CA SER A 17 3.06 7.44 13.29
C SER A 17 3.68 6.66 12.13
N ILE A 18 3.22 6.94 10.92
CA ILE A 18 3.80 6.41 9.69
C ILE A 18 4.53 7.55 8.99
N LYS A 19 5.85 7.45 8.95
CA LYS A 19 6.68 8.45 8.27
C LYS A 19 6.82 8.07 6.81
N LYS A 20 6.31 8.92 5.93
CA LYS A 20 6.31 8.68 4.48
C LYS A 20 7.69 8.37 3.92
N TYR A 21 8.70 9.15 4.31
CA TYR A 21 10.06 8.98 3.79
C TYR A 21 10.68 7.64 4.18
N GLU A 22 10.45 7.18 5.41
CA GLU A 22 10.93 5.88 5.86
C GLU A 22 10.23 4.74 5.11
N LEU A 23 8.93 4.90 4.89
CA LEU A 23 8.14 3.93 4.12
C LEU A 23 8.61 3.86 2.67
N TRP A 24 8.79 5.02 2.03
CA TRP A 24 9.27 5.09 0.65
C TRP A 24 10.67 4.49 0.50
N LYS A 25 11.57 4.78 1.45
CA LYS A 25 12.90 4.19 1.46
C LYS A 25 12.87 2.67 1.52
N LYS A 26 12.02 2.12 2.38
CA LYS A 26 11.83 0.66 2.46
C LYS A 26 11.32 0.08 1.16
N ILE A 27 10.41 0.77 0.50
CA ILE A 27 9.88 0.34 -0.80
C ILE A 27 10.99 0.27 -1.83
N TYR A 28 11.78 1.34 -1.97
CA TYR A 28 12.91 1.35 -2.90
C TYR A 28 13.94 0.28 -2.57
N ASP A 29 14.33 0.16 -1.30
CA ASP A 29 15.31 -0.84 -0.86
C ASP A 29 14.82 -2.26 -1.14
N SER A 30 13.55 -2.54 -0.87
CA SER A 30 12.95 -3.86 -1.09
C SER A 30 12.94 -4.23 -2.57
N VAL A 31 12.57 -3.30 -3.44
CA VAL A 31 12.55 -3.53 -4.89
C VAL A 31 13.97 -3.73 -5.42
N LEU A 32 14.93 -2.92 -4.98
CA LEU A 32 16.33 -3.07 -5.39
C LEU A 32 16.90 -4.43 -4.99
N ILE A 33 16.67 -4.84 -3.74
CA ILE A 33 17.14 -6.14 -3.24
C ILE A 33 16.46 -7.28 -4.01
N PHE A 34 15.16 -7.19 -4.22
CA PHE A 34 14.42 -8.21 -4.95
C PHE A 34 14.93 -8.34 -6.38
N ASN A 35 15.15 -7.23 -7.07
CA ASN A 35 15.66 -7.25 -8.44
C ASN A 35 17.06 -7.85 -8.52
N ASP A 36 17.91 -7.53 -7.55
CA ASP A 36 19.26 -8.09 -7.48
C ASP A 36 19.23 -9.61 -7.26
N LEU A 37 18.43 -10.08 -6.29
CA LEU A 37 18.32 -11.50 -5.97
C LEU A 37 17.65 -12.32 -7.08
N SER A 38 16.67 -11.75 -7.75
CA SER A 38 15.94 -12.44 -8.83
C SER A 38 16.60 -12.29 -10.19
N HIS A 39 17.64 -11.48 -10.31
CA HIS A 39 18.30 -11.12 -11.58
C HIS A 39 17.30 -10.56 -12.60
N SER A 40 16.33 -9.78 -12.13
CA SER A 40 15.26 -9.22 -12.95
C SER A 40 15.43 -7.71 -13.14
N LEU A 41 14.97 -7.21 -14.27
CA LEU A 41 14.94 -5.77 -14.54
C LEU A 41 13.69 -5.14 -13.93
N ILE A 42 13.76 -3.85 -13.60
CA ILE A 42 12.60 -3.10 -13.08
C ILE A 42 11.45 -3.12 -14.08
N SER A 43 11.74 -3.07 -15.38
CA SER A 43 10.72 -3.18 -16.44
C SER A 43 9.92 -4.49 -16.39
N GLU A 44 10.55 -5.57 -15.97
CA GLU A 44 9.90 -6.86 -15.80
C GLU A 44 9.11 -6.93 -14.49
N THR A 45 9.72 -6.52 -13.38
CA THR A 45 9.10 -6.61 -12.05
C THR A 45 7.96 -5.63 -11.86
N ARG A 46 8.01 -4.48 -12.53
CA ARG A 46 6.92 -3.48 -12.53
C ARG A 46 5.57 -4.08 -12.92
N GLU A 47 5.56 -5.06 -13.80
CA GLU A 47 4.34 -5.71 -14.27
C GLU A 47 3.89 -6.88 -13.39
N LYS A 48 4.71 -7.29 -12.43
CA LYS A 48 4.48 -8.49 -11.61
C LYS A 48 4.34 -8.21 -10.12
N LEU A 49 4.93 -7.12 -9.64
CA LEU A 49 4.93 -6.80 -8.22
C LEU A 49 3.67 -6.04 -7.83
N GLU A 50 3.08 -6.46 -6.72
CA GLU A 50 2.02 -5.74 -6.03
C GLU A 50 2.51 -5.36 -4.63
N TYR A 51 2.06 -4.23 -4.12
CA TYR A 51 2.42 -3.76 -2.79
C TYR A 51 1.16 -3.52 -1.96
N ILE A 52 1.17 -4.03 -0.74
CA ILE A 52 0.08 -3.83 0.22
C ILE A 52 0.65 -3.30 1.52
N LEU A 53 0.19 -2.14 1.94
CA LEU A 53 0.45 -1.60 3.27
C LEU A 53 -0.78 -1.88 4.14
N VAL A 54 -0.58 -2.58 5.24
CA VAL A 54 -1.61 -2.80 6.26
C VAL A 54 -1.29 -1.92 7.45
N TYR A 55 -2.19 -1.00 7.79
CA TYR A 55 -1.98 -0.04 8.87
C TYR A 55 -3.08 -0.16 9.93
N ASN A 56 -2.81 0.37 11.12
CA ASN A 56 -3.77 0.41 12.21
C ASN A 56 -4.42 1.79 12.28
N GLU A 57 -5.64 1.89 11.77
CA GLU A 57 -6.40 3.14 11.71
C GLU A 57 -6.65 3.73 13.10
N ASP A 58 -6.93 2.89 14.09
CA ASP A 58 -7.26 3.34 15.45
C ASP A 58 -6.07 4.08 16.09
N LYS A 59 -4.86 3.57 15.93
CA LYS A 59 -3.66 4.21 16.46
C LYS A 59 -3.30 5.50 15.75
N ILE A 60 -3.54 5.58 14.45
CA ILE A 60 -3.29 6.80 13.67
C ILE A 60 -4.27 7.90 14.07
N GLN A 61 -5.51 7.56 14.38
CA GLN A 61 -6.52 8.51 14.83
C GLN A 61 -6.24 9.07 16.22
N ASP A 62 -5.77 8.25 17.15
CA ASP A 62 -5.53 8.64 18.54
C ASP A 62 -4.44 9.70 18.69
N ASN A 63 -3.48 9.73 17.79
CA ASN A 63 -2.41 10.75 17.81
C ASN A 63 -2.83 12.08 17.17
N ASN A 64 -3.99 12.13 16.57
CA ASN A 64 -4.52 13.33 15.92
C ASN A 64 -5.21 14.32 16.88
N GLY A 65 -5.10 14.11 18.18
CA GLY A 65 -5.65 15.00 19.21
C GLY A 65 -4.97 16.36 19.34
N GLN A 66 -3.94 16.66 18.56
CA GLN A 66 -3.28 17.96 18.53
C GLN A 66 -3.51 18.69 17.21
N GLN A 67 -4.30 19.66 17.30
CA GLN A 67 -4.59 20.91 16.57
C GLN A 67 -4.27 21.06 15.06
N ASN A 68 -3.49 20.22 14.40
CA ASN A 68 -3.10 20.43 13.00
C ASN A 68 -3.65 19.39 12.01
N ASN A 69 -4.51 18.50 12.46
CA ASN A 69 -4.89 17.32 11.68
C ASN A 69 -6.32 17.32 11.12
N HIS A 70 -7.09 18.37 11.32
CA HIS A 70 -8.40 18.48 10.67
C HIS A 70 -8.27 18.43 9.14
N ASN A 71 -7.19 19.00 8.62
CA ASN A 71 -6.96 19.04 7.17
C ASN A 71 -6.59 17.69 6.58
N SER A 72 -5.84 16.84 7.30
CA SER A 72 -5.44 15.53 6.78
C SER A 72 -6.59 14.52 6.83
N LYS A 73 -7.40 14.52 7.90
CA LYS A 73 -8.61 13.67 7.97
C LYS A 73 -9.61 14.04 6.89
N ASN A 74 -9.82 15.36 6.67
CA ASN A 74 -10.72 15.83 5.64
C ASN A 74 -10.23 15.45 4.24
N ARG A 75 -8.94 15.50 4.00
CA ARG A 75 -8.35 15.08 2.72
C ARG A 75 -8.55 13.59 2.48
N ASP A 76 -8.31 12.75 3.49
CA ASP A 76 -8.49 11.30 3.39
C ASP A 76 -9.95 10.94 3.14
N GLU A 77 -10.86 11.60 3.84
CA GLU A 77 -12.30 11.37 3.70
C GLU A 77 -12.80 11.83 2.33
N ILE A 78 -12.37 13.01 1.87
CA ILE A 78 -12.68 13.51 0.54
C ILE A 78 -12.13 12.58 -0.54
N GLY A 79 -10.88 12.11 -0.39
CA GLY A 79 -10.27 11.16 -1.30
C GLY A 79 -11.03 9.84 -1.37
N LYS A 80 -11.48 9.31 -0.23
CA LYS A 80 -12.32 8.11 -0.18
C LYS A 80 -13.65 8.31 -0.88
N GLN A 81 -14.29 9.46 -0.68
CA GLN A 81 -15.57 9.78 -1.33
C GLN A 81 -15.41 9.96 -2.83
N LEU A 82 -14.37 10.64 -3.28
CA LEU A 82 -14.06 10.78 -4.70
C LEU A 82 -13.75 9.44 -5.34
N GLY A 83 -13.02 8.56 -4.64
CA GLY A 83 -12.76 7.20 -5.08
C GLY A 83 -14.02 6.39 -5.25
N LYS A 84 -14.99 6.52 -4.35
CA LYS A 84 -16.30 5.86 -4.46
C LYS A 84 -17.08 6.35 -5.67
N LEU A 85 -17.02 7.65 -5.95
CA LEU A 85 -17.73 8.26 -7.09
C LEU A 85 -17.12 7.83 -8.43
N SER A 86 -15.81 7.65 -8.49
CA SER A 86 -15.08 7.25 -9.70
C SER A 86 -14.85 5.75 -9.81
N ASN A 87 -15.29 4.95 -8.82
CA ASN A 87 -14.97 3.53 -8.68
C ASN A 87 -13.45 3.26 -8.55
N GLU A 88 -12.68 4.27 -8.16
CA GLU A 88 -11.24 4.14 -7.92
C GLU A 88 -10.96 3.96 -6.43
N GLU A 89 -10.01 3.09 -6.11
CA GLU A 89 -9.52 2.90 -4.76
C GLU A 89 -8.68 4.09 -4.32
N TYR A 90 -8.90 4.58 -3.09
CA TYR A 90 -8.07 5.61 -2.50
C TYR A 90 -6.83 4.99 -1.84
N ILE A 91 -5.66 5.43 -2.29
CA ILE A 91 -4.36 4.95 -1.80
C ILE A 91 -3.74 6.03 -0.91
N LYS A 92 -3.45 5.69 0.36
CA LYS A 92 -2.89 6.61 1.35
C LYS A 92 -1.37 6.74 1.25
N PHE A 93 -0.82 7.70 1.97
CA PHE A 93 0.63 7.94 2.16
C PHE A 93 1.37 8.26 0.86
N ASP A 94 0.69 8.84 -0.10
CA ASP A 94 1.23 9.17 -1.43
C ASP A 94 1.86 7.97 -2.17
N LEU A 95 1.38 6.77 -1.88
CA LEU A 95 1.89 5.54 -2.48
C LEU A 95 1.39 5.33 -3.91
N LYS A 96 0.38 6.08 -4.35
CA LYS A 96 -0.11 6.01 -5.73
C LYS A 96 0.98 6.30 -6.76
N GLN A 97 1.99 7.08 -6.39
CA GLN A 97 3.12 7.39 -7.27
C GLN A 97 3.91 6.15 -7.71
N PHE A 98 3.83 5.07 -6.94
CA PHE A 98 4.55 3.82 -7.25
C PHE A 98 3.80 2.90 -8.19
N VAL A 99 2.52 3.17 -8.46
CA VAL A 99 1.72 2.41 -9.44
C VAL A 99 2.25 2.69 -10.84
N ASN A 100 2.48 1.63 -11.60
CA ASN A 100 3.08 1.69 -12.94
C ASN A 100 4.51 2.25 -12.98
N TYR A 101 5.11 2.42 -11.81
CA TYR A 101 6.52 2.82 -11.68
C TYR A 101 7.36 1.67 -11.12
N LEU A 102 7.05 1.18 -9.93
CA LEU A 102 7.71 0.03 -9.31
C LEU A 102 6.77 -1.18 -9.19
N PHE A 103 5.47 -0.94 -9.12
CA PHE A 103 4.47 -1.98 -8.89
C PHE A 103 3.35 -1.90 -9.93
N LYS A 104 2.78 -3.06 -10.22
CA LYS A 104 1.56 -3.18 -11.00
C LYS A 104 0.38 -2.56 -10.27
N SER A 105 0.29 -2.79 -8.96
CA SER A 105 -0.77 -2.24 -8.11
C SER A 105 -0.23 -1.97 -6.71
N VAL A 106 -0.86 -1.01 -6.03
CA VAL A 106 -0.57 -0.65 -4.64
C VAL A 106 -1.89 -0.52 -3.90
N HIS A 107 -1.94 -1.11 -2.71
CA HIS A 107 -3.13 -1.03 -1.84
C HIS A 107 -2.71 -0.58 -0.45
N THR A 108 -3.55 0.24 0.19
CA THR A 108 -3.41 0.61 1.60
C THR A 108 -4.67 0.17 2.32
N TYR A 109 -4.54 -0.82 3.19
CA TYR A 109 -5.66 -1.46 3.85
C TYR A 109 -5.58 -1.32 5.36
N THR A 110 -6.72 -1.18 6.01
CA THR A 110 -6.86 -1.50 7.42
C THR A 110 -6.77 -3.02 7.60
N LYS A 111 -6.67 -3.49 8.84
CA LYS A 111 -6.66 -4.92 9.12
C LYS A 111 -7.90 -5.62 8.55
N GLU A 112 -9.07 -5.02 8.74
CA GLU A 112 -10.34 -5.56 8.28
C GLU A 112 -10.40 -5.60 6.74
N GLU A 113 -9.96 -4.53 6.09
CA GLU A 113 -9.89 -4.46 4.63
C GLU A 113 -8.91 -5.49 4.06
N PHE A 114 -7.78 -5.70 4.74
CA PHE A 114 -6.79 -6.70 4.35
C PHE A 114 -7.36 -8.13 4.45
N GLU A 115 -8.04 -8.44 5.53
CA GLU A 115 -8.70 -9.74 5.69
C GLU A 115 -9.71 -9.98 4.58
N LYS A 116 -10.55 -8.99 4.31
CA LYS A 116 -11.61 -9.10 3.30
C LYS A 116 -11.06 -9.15 1.87
N ASN A 117 -10.13 -8.27 1.53
CA ASN A 117 -9.70 -8.10 0.14
C ASN A 117 -8.53 -9.01 -0.25
N PHE A 118 -7.76 -9.50 0.71
CA PHE A 118 -6.60 -10.33 0.43
C PHE A 118 -6.73 -11.73 1.01
N ILE A 119 -6.94 -11.87 2.32
CA ILE A 119 -6.94 -13.18 2.98
C ILE A 119 -8.09 -14.05 2.46
N GLU A 120 -9.31 -13.52 2.40
CA GLU A 120 -10.46 -14.26 1.89
C GLU A 120 -10.28 -14.65 0.42
N LYS A 121 -9.73 -13.74 -0.39
CA LYS A 121 -9.53 -13.97 -1.81
C LYS A 121 -8.49 -15.06 -2.09
N TYR A 122 -7.37 -15.07 -1.38
CA TYR A 122 -6.25 -15.97 -1.69
C TYR A 122 -6.17 -17.19 -0.78
N CYS A 123 -6.72 -17.14 0.42
CA CYS A 123 -6.58 -18.21 1.41
C CYS A 123 -7.84 -19.05 1.59
N CYS A 124 -9.01 -18.54 1.26
CA CYS A 124 -10.30 -19.20 1.52
C CYS A 124 -11.02 -19.69 0.27
N ASN A 125 -10.48 -19.46 -0.93
CA ASN A 125 -11.09 -19.84 -2.19
C ASN A 125 -10.51 -21.13 -2.82
N ASN A 126 -10.05 -22.04 -1.98
CA ASN A 126 -9.63 -23.36 -2.46
C ASN A 126 -10.72 -24.38 -2.18
#